data_96a9ec297936b5f556c62016b32010aa
#
_entry.id   96a9ec297936b5f556c62016b32010aa
#
_cell.length_a   1.000
_cell.length_b   1.000
_cell.length_c   1.000
_cell.angle_alpha   90.00
_cell.angle_beta   90.00
_cell.angle_gamma   90.00
#
_symmetry.space_group_name_H-M   'P 1'
#
loop_
_entity.id
_entity.type
_entity.pdbx_description
1 polymer ?
#
loop_
_entity_poly.entity_id
_entity_poly.type
_entity_poly.pdbx_seq_one_letter_code
_entity_poly.pdbx_strand_id
1 'polypeptide(L)'
;KAKKILSDTEPYFYNMQSAIARILRHIPDTQHPFFSVRHLIPTEERKIATIVVTGDKGMAGAYNHNITKMTEEFMANTPGHHKLYVLGVVGRQYFSKKNVDMDGSFRYTVQKPTMHRARMISEEVIRSFLDREVDEVHIIYTQMQNAVVMEAVNMQLLPLKKTSFSPLQIPAEIHQEEIEMFPSAEGVLDIMIPNYLTGVIYGCLVEAYASENNARMTA
;
A
#
# COMPACT_ATOMS: atom_id res chain seq x y z
N LYS A 1 -7.47 -2.89 -20.92
CA LYS A 1 -6.04 -3.25 -20.75
C LYS A 1 -5.65 -3.31 -19.27
N ALA A 2 -5.98 -2.31 -18.46
CA ALA A 2 -5.70 -2.30 -17.01
C ALA A 2 -6.42 -3.44 -16.26
N LYS A 3 -7.71 -3.70 -16.55
CA LYS A 3 -8.46 -4.85 -15.97
C LYS A 3 -7.79 -6.19 -16.26
N LYS A 4 -7.20 -6.36 -17.45
CA LYS A 4 -6.49 -7.60 -17.79
C LYS A 4 -5.20 -7.74 -16.96
N ILE A 5 -4.47 -6.65 -16.76
CA ILE A 5 -3.24 -6.67 -15.93
C ILE A 5 -3.58 -7.05 -14.49
N LEU A 6 -4.65 -6.49 -13.91
CA LEU A 6 -5.13 -6.85 -12.56
C LEU A 6 -5.49 -8.35 -12.49
N SER A 7 -6.30 -8.82 -13.43
CA SER A 7 -6.72 -10.22 -13.45
C SER A 7 -5.54 -11.21 -13.64
N ASP A 8 -4.51 -10.82 -14.38
CA ASP A 8 -3.32 -11.65 -14.59
C ASP A 8 -2.38 -11.69 -13.38
N THR A 9 -2.40 -10.67 -12.51
CA THR A 9 -1.58 -10.59 -11.28
C THR A 9 -2.31 -11.10 -10.03
N GLU A 10 -3.63 -11.14 -10.04
CA GLU A 10 -4.48 -11.55 -8.92
C GLU A 10 -4.15 -12.96 -8.38
N PRO A 11 -3.93 -14.01 -9.22
CA PRO A 11 -3.57 -15.33 -8.73
C PRO A 11 -2.22 -15.38 -7.99
N TYR A 12 -1.21 -14.66 -8.49
CA TYR A 12 0.10 -14.57 -7.85
C TYR A 12 0.02 -13.89 -6.48
N PHE A 13 -0.75 -12.83 -6.40
CA PHE A 13 -1.00 -12.09 -5.18
C PHE A 13 -1.73 -12.93 -4.14
N TYR A 14 -2.78 -13.64 -4.57
CA TYR A 14 -3.54 -14.55 -3.72
C TYR A 14 -2.67 -15.69 -3.17
N ASN A 15 -1.83 -16.29 -4.01
CA ASN A 15 -0.92 -17.36 -3.60
C ASN A 15 0.07 -16.88 -2.54
N MET A 16 0.61 -15.68 -2.70
CA MET A 16 1.54 -15.09 -1.75
C MET A 16 0.86 -14.78 -0.41
N GLN A 17 -0.32 -14.19 -0.44
CA GLN A 17 -1.14 -13.93 0.75
C GLN A 17 -1.48 -15.23 1.48
N SER A 18 -1.85 -16.29 0.77
CA SER A 18 -2.15 -17.61 1.31
C SER A 18 -0.91 -18.26 1.94
N ALA A 19 0.26 -18.11 1.32
CA ALA A 19 1.51 -18.63 1.86
C ALA A 19 1.92 -17.93 3.16
N ILE A 20 1.79 -16.60 3.24
CA ILE A 20 2.02 -15.84 4.47
C ILE A 20 1.03 -16.27 5.57
N ALA A 21 -0.25 -16.40 5.25
CA ALA A 21 -1.28 -16.86 6.17
C ALA A 21 -0.96 -18.27 6.72
N ARG A 22 -0.42 -19.16 5.89
CA ARG A 22 -0.02 -20.50 6.27
C ARG A 22 1.17 -20.47 7.24
N ILE A 23 2.18 -19.64 7.00
CA ILE A 23 3.32 -19.47 7.92
C ILE A 23 2.84 -18.96 9.29
N LEU A 24 2.01 -17.92 9.30
CA LEU A 24 1.49 -17.34 10.54
C LEU A 24 0.64 -18.31 11.37
N ARG A 25 -0.03 -19.26 10.73
CA ARG A 25 -0.77 -20.32 11.45
C ARG A 25 0.15 -21.33 12.14
N HIS A 26 1.27 -21.66 11.51
CA HIS A 26 2.22 -22.62 12.08
C HIS A 26 3.07 -21.98 13.19
N ILE A 27 3.26 -20.65 13.14
CA ILE A 27 4.05 -19.90 14.11
C ILE A 27 3.25 -18.67 14.53
N PRO A 28 2.15 -18.84 15.31
CA PRO A 28 1.27 -17.73 15.69
C PRO A 28 1.97 -16.68 16.57
N ASP A 29 2.99 -17.10 17.33
CA ASP A 29 3.75 -16.24 18.24
C ASP A 29 4.94 -15.55 17.55
N THR A 30 5.11 -15.71 16.25
CA THR A 30 6.17 -15.04 15.50
C THR A 30 6.10 -13.52 15.69
N GLN A 31 7.20 -12.99 16.19
CA GLN A 31 7.44 -11.56 16.36
C GLN A 31 8.26 -11.05 15.17
N HIS A 32 7.58 -10.64 14.12
CA HIS A 32 8.25 -10.08 12.94
C HIS A 32 8.08 -8.56 12.89
N PRO A 33 9.13 -7.79 12.51
CA PRO A 33 9.08 -6.33 12.47
C PRO A 33 7.92 -5.76 11.64
N PHE A 34 7.52 -6.43 10.56
CA PHE A 34 6.41 -6.00 9.70
C PHE A 34 5.03 -6.08 10.37
N PHE A 35 4.89 -6.83 11.46
CA PHE A 35 3.68 -6.93 12.28
C PHE A 35 3.78 -6.15 13.60
N SER A 36 4.92 -5.50 13.84
CA SER A 36 5.18 -4.80 15.09
C SER A 36 4.34 -3.54 15.17
N VAL A 37 3.35 -3.58 16.03
CA VAL A 37 2.57 -2.39 16.38
C VAL A 37 3.32 -1.62 17.45
N ARG A 38 3.58 -0.36 17.21
CA ARG A 38 4.33 0.51 18.10
C ARG A 38 3.41 1.17 19.12
N HIS A 39 2.76 0.35 19.96
CA HIS A 39 1.78 0.79 20.95
C HIS A 39 2.33 1.75 22.01
N LEU A 40 3.64 1.69 22.27
CA LEU A 40 4.29 2.51 23.29
C LEU A 40 4.57 3.94 22.82
N ILE A 41 4.40 4.22 21.53
CA ILE A 41 4.57 5.57 20.99
C ILE A 41 3.25 6.31 21.16
N PRO A 42 3.21 7.45 21.88
CA PRO A 42 2.03 8.30 21.95
C PRO A 42 1.55 8.66 20.54
N THR A 43 0.24 8.77 20.39
CA THR A 43 -0.37 8.99 19.05
C THR A 43 0.16 10.26 18.39
N GLU A 44 0.39 11.30 19.18
CA GLU A 44 0.90 12.61 18.75
C GLU A 44 2.37 12.57 18.29
N GLU A 45 3.13 11.57 18.76
CA GLU A 45 4.56 11.41 18.42
C GLU A 45 4.78 10.43 17.26
N ARG A 46 3.75 9.73 16.81
CA ARG A 46 3.85 8.78 15.69
C ARG A 46 4.23 9.48 14.40
N LYS A 47 5.13 8.85 13.68
CA LYS A 47 5.56 9.28 12.35
C LYS A 47 4.82 8.46 11.29
N ILE A 48 3.99 9.12 10.51
CA ILE A 48 3.08 8.49 9.55
C ILE A 48 3.52 8.87 8.13
N ALA A 49 3.94 7.86 7.36
CA ALA A 49 4.23 8.03 5.95
C ALA A 49 2.98 7.71 5.12
N THR A 50 2.61 8.59 4.21
CA THR A 50 1.47 8.38 3.32
C THR A 50 1.88 8.49 1.87
N ILE A 51 1.77 7.40 1.12
CA ILE A 51 1.89 7.41 -0.34
C ILE A 51 0.59 7.96 -0.90
N VAL A 52 0.66 9.04 -1.66
CA VAL A 52 -0.51 9.71 -2.25
C VAL A 52 -0.45 9.59 -3.76
N VAL A 53 -1.41 8.87 -4.35
CA VAL A 53 -1.42 8.58 -5.80
C VAL A 53 -2.37 9.53 -6.51
N THR A 54 -1.81 10.53 -7.17
CA THR A 54 -2.55 11.49 -8.02
C THR A 54 -2.19 11.30 -9.49
N GLY A 55 -2.81 12.06 -10.38
CA GLY A 55 -2.48 12.06 -11.80
C GLY A 55 -1.28 12.96 -12.15
N ASP A 56 -0.68 12.68 -13.30
CA ASP A 56 0.37 13.56 -13.88
C ASP A 56 -0.24 14.74 -14.63
N LYS A 57 -1.52 14.70 -14.96
CA LYS A 57 -2.22 15.75 -15.71
C LYS A 57 -3.55 16.11 -15.04
N GLY A 58 -3.96 17.36 -15.19
CA GLY A 58 -5.29 17.82 -14.80
C GLY A 58 -6.40 17.29 -15.73
N MET A 59 -7.59 17.86 -15.66
CA MET A 59 -8.78 17.52 -16.47
C MET A 59 -9.19 16.05 -16.40
N ALA A 60 -9.24 15.53 -15.19
CA ALA A 60 -9.71 14.18 -14.86
C ALA A 60 -10.91 14.23 -13.90
N GLY A 61 -11.84 15.15 -14.14
CA GLY A 61 -13.00 15.35 -13.25
C GLY A 61 -12.57 15.55 -11.80
N ALA A 62 -13.24 14.90 -10.89
CA ALA A 62 -12.98 14.98 -9.45
C ALA A 62 -11.81 14.06 -8.97
N TYR A 63 -11.18 13.30 -9.87
CA TYR A 63 -10.17 12.29 -9.52
C TYR A 63 -9.09 12.83 -8.57
N ASN A 64 -8.37 13.88 -9.01
CA ASN A 64 -7.28 14.44 -8.20
C ASN A 64 -7.80 15.13 -6.94
N HIS A 65 -8.94 15.84 -7.05
CA HIS A 65 -9.56 16.54 -5.91
C HIS A 65 -9.94 15.57 -4.80
N ASN A 66 -10.55 14.44 -5.12
CA ASN A 66 -10.96 13.45 -4.12
C ASN A 66 -9.75 12.88 -3.35
N ILE A 67 -8.64 12.64 -4.03
CA ILE A 67 -7.39 12.16 -3.41
C ILE A 67 -6.79 13.23 -2.48
N THR A 68 -6.66 14.47 -2.95
CA THR A 68 -6.09 15.55 -2.13
C THR A 68 -6.95 15.84 -0.91
N LYS A 69 -8.27 15.87 -1.08
CA LYS A 69 -9.23 16.05 0.01
C LYS A 69 -9.11 14.94 1.06
N MET A 70 -9.12 13.67 0.64
CA MET A 70 -8.97 12.54 1.56
C MET A 70 -7.64 12.60 2.31
N THR A 71 -6.55 13.00 1.65
CA THR A 71 -5.25 13.15 2.28
C THR A 71 -5.26 14.24 3.36
N GLU A 72 -5.86 15.39 3.09
CA GLU A 72 -6.00 16.48 4.07
C GLU A 72 -6.90 16.05 5.25
N GLU A 73 -8.03 15.39 4.99
CA GLU A 73 -8.92 14.87 6.03
C GLU A 73 -8.21 13.81 6.89
N PHE A 74 -7.44 12.92 6.27
CA PHE A 74 -6.65 11.93 7.00
C PHE A 74 -5.63 12.58 7.93
N MET A 75 -4.84 13.53 7.43
CA MET A 75 -3.87 14.27 8.25
C MET A 75 -4.54 15.05 9.39
N ALA A 76 -5.68 15.68 9.13
CA ALA A 76 -6.40 16.47 10.13
C ALA A 76 -7.01 15.61 11.25
N ASN A 77 -7.45 14.40 10.92
CA ASN A 77 -8.13 13.49 11.85
C ASN A 77 -7.21 12.47 12.52
N THR A 78 -5.96 12.37 12.08
CA THR A 78 -4.99 11.41 12.62
C THR A 78 -3.84 12.16 13.29
N PRO A 79 -3.75 12.17 14.62
CA PRO A 79 -2.63 12.80 15.31
C PRO A 79 -1.29 12.18 14.94
N GLY A 80 -0.23 12.99 14.94
CA GLY A 80 1.13 12.55 14.64
C GLY A 80 1.84 13.43 13.62
N HIS A 81 3.03 13.00 13.25
CA HIS A 81 3.88 13.67 12.28
C HIS A 81 3.69 13.02 10.90
N HIS A 82 3.04 13.73 10.00
CA HIS A 82 2.77 13.23 8.64
C HIS A 82 3.87 13.62 7.68
N LYS A 83 4.36 12.64 6.92
CA LYS A 83 5.23 12.83 5.76
C LYS A 83 4.57 12.25 4.52
N LEU A 84 4.44 13.05 3.47
CA LEU A 84 3.80 12.65 2.22
C LEU A 84 4.84 12.20 1.17
N TYR A 85 4.54 11.09 0.54
CA TYR A 85 5.24 10.55 -0.63
C TYR A 85 4.30 10.64 -1.83
N VAL A 86 4.35 11.76 -2.54
CA VAL A 86 3.34 12.10 -3.56
C VAL A 86 3.76 11.63 -4.94
N LEU A 87 2.95 10.75 -5.52
CA LEU A 87 3.02 10.32 -6.91
C LEU A 87 2.12 11.19 -7.78
N GLY A 88 2.59 11.51 -8.96
CA GLY A 88 1.89 12.36 -9.91
C GLY A 88 2.19 13.85 -9.74
N VAL A 89 2.24 14.56 -10.87
CA VAL A 89 2.61 15.99 -10.92
C VAL A 89 1.55 16.86 -10.24
N VAL A 90 0.26 16.52 -10.42
CA VAL A 90 -0.84 17.33 -9.89
C VAL A 90 -0.81 17.39 -8.37
N GLY A 91 -0.63 16.26 -7.71
CA GLY A 91 -0.54 16.19 -6.25
C GLY A 91 0.70 16.90 -5.72
N ARG A 92 1.87 16.71 -6.36
CA ARG A 92 3.08 17.42 -5.96
C ARG A 92 2.93 18.94 -6.06
N GLN A 93 2.32 19.44 -7.13
CA GLN A 93 2.04 20.88 -7.27
C GLN A 93 1.03 21.37 -6.24
N TYR A 94 0.06 20.55 -5.89
CA TYR A 94 -0.94 20.89 -4.89
C TYR A 94 -0.32 21.01 -3.50
N PHE A 95 0.39 19.98 -3.05
CA PHE A 95 0.96 19.95 -1.70
C PHE A 95 2.20 20.84 -1.52
N SER A 96 2.92 21.16 -2.60
CA SER A 96 4.04 22.12 -2.53
C SER A 96 3.61 23.53 -2.13
N LYS A 97 2.34 23.88 -2.29
CA LYS A 97 1.73 25.15 -1.87
C LYS A 97 1.16 25.12 -0.46
N LYS A 98 1.19 23.98 0.18
CA LYS A 98 0.70 23.74 1.54
C LYS A 98 1.88 23.62 2.50
N ASN A 99 1.63 23.91 3.76
CA ASN A 99 2.63 23.71 4.81
C ASN A 99 2.60 22.25 5.30
N VAL A 100 3.03 21.32 4.42
CA VAL A 100 3.07 19.89 4.70
C VAL A 100 4.46 19.33 4.41
N ASP A 101 4.92 18.37 5.21
CA ASP A 101 6.16 17.66 4.95
C ASP A 101 5.97 16.69 3.79
N MET A 102 6.61 16.99 2.66
CA MET A 102 6.53 16.18 1.44
C MET A 102 7.95 15.81 0.99
N ASP A 103 8.17 14.52 0.73
CA ASP A 103 9.46 14.04 0.24
C ASP A 103 9.76 14.61 -1.15
N GLY A 104 10.82 15.40 -1.23
CA GLY A 104 11.22 16.08 -2.46
C GLY A 104 11.91 15.19 -3.49
N SER A 105 12.46 14.04 -3.06
CA SER A 105 13.15 13.08 -3.93
C SER A 105 12.20 12.08 -4.57
N PHE A 106 11.02 11.87 -3.97
CA PHE A 106 10.01 10.93 -4.41
C PHE A 106 9.24 11.46 -5.64
N ARG A 107 9.82 11.24 -6.83
CA ARG A 107 9.30 11.79 -8.09
C ARG A 107 8.99 10.71 -9.11
N TYR A 108 7.98 9.89 -8.83
CA TYR A 108 7.54 8.86 -9.74
C TYR A 108 6.35 9.33 -10.58
N THR A 109 6.36 8.97 -11.87
CA THR A 109 5.17 9.09 -12.73
C THR A 109 4.16 8.00 -12.38
N VAL A 110 2.89 8.29 -12.58
CA VAL A 110 1.79 7.32 -12.43
C VAL A 110 1.37 6.69 -13.76
N GLN A 111 1.95 7.16 -14.87
CA GLN A 111 1.65 6.64 -16.18
C GLN A 111 2.28 5.25 -16.39
N LYS A 112 1.52 4.34 -17.03
CA LYS A 112 1.96 2.99 -17.37
C LYS A 112 2.66 2.29 -16.18
N PRO A 113 1.92 1.92 -15.13
CA PRO A 113 2.48 1.28 -13.95
C PRO A 113 3.28 0.02 -14.30
N THR A 114 4.41 -0.18 -13.62
CA THR A 114 5.27 -1.36 -13.77
C THR A 114 5.59 -1.97 -12.41
N MET A 115 5.85 -3.27 -12.36
CA MET A 115 6.33 -3.96 -11.16
C MET A 115 7.65 -3.38 -10.66
N HIS A 116 8.53 -2.97 -11.56
CA HIS A 116 9.80 -2.35 -11.20
C HIS A 116 9.59 -1.04 -10.41
N ARG A 117 8.70 -0.18 -10.88
CA ARG A 117 8.36 1.07 -10.19
C ARG A 117 7.73 0.79 -8.83
N ALA A 118 6.79 -0.15 -8.75
CA ALA A 118 6.18 -0.57 -7.49
C ALA A 118 7.23 -1.10 -6.51
N ARG A 119 8.21 -1.83 -6.99
CA ARG A 119 9.32 -2.33 -6.17
C ARG A 119 10.16 -1.19 -5.61
N MET A 120 10.54 -0.23 -6.42
CA MET A 120 11.31 0.93 -5.96
C MET A 120 10.58 1.72 -4.89
N ILE A 121 9.27 1.93 -5.07
CA ILE A 121 8.41 2.60 -4.09
C ILE A 121 8.33 1.80 -2.80
N SER A 122 8.09 0.48 -2.89
CA SER A 122 7.97 -0.37 -1.71
C SER A 122 9.28 -0.46 -0.92
N GLU A 123 10.41 -0.60 -1.59
CA GLU A 123 11.73 -0.64 -0.94
C GLU A 123 12.02 0.62 -0.14
N GLU A 124 11.65 1.80 -0.66
CA GLU A 124 11.85 3.07 0.03
C GLU A 124 11.04 3.16 1.32
N VAL A 125 9.74 2.86 1.26
CA VAL A 125 8.88 2.94 2.45
C VAL A 125 9.12 1.80 3.44
N ILE A 126 9.49 0.60 2.97
CA ILE A 126 9.86 -0.53 3.82
C ILE A 126 11.14 -0.20 4.61
N ARG A 127 12.15 0.33 3.94
CA ARG A 127 13.38 0.75 4.59
C ARG A 127 13.11 1.79 5.67
N SER A 128 12.37 2.85 5.37
CA SER A 128 12.01 3.88 6.36
C SER A 128 11.24 3.29 7.56
N PHE A 129 10.41 2.28 7.33
CA PHE A 129 9.71 1.60 8.41
C PHE A 129 10.63 0.72 9.27
N LEU A 130 11.50 -0.07 8.65
CA LEU A 130 12.46 -0.93 9.35
C LEU A 130 13.51 -0.12 10.12
N ASP A 131 13.97 0.99 9.55
CA ASP A 131 14.93 1.92 10.17
C ASP A 131 14.28 2.81 11.24
N ARG A 132 12.98 2.64 11.49
CA ARG A 132 12.20 3.43 12.45
C ARG A 132 12.16 4.94 12.17
N GLU A 133 12.34 5.30 10.94
CA GLU A 133 12.11 6.68 10.47
C GLU A 133 10.60 6.99 10.42
N VAL A 134 9.78 5.96 10.18
CA VAL A 134 8.32 6.03 10.24
C VAL A 134 7.74 4.86 11.05
N ASP A 135 6.57 5.08 11.64
CA ASP A 135 5.89 4.10 12.49
C ASP A 135 4.71 3.43 11.78
N GLU A 136 4.14 4.14 10.81
CA GLU A 136 3.04 3.67 9.97
C GLU A 136 3.28 4.06 8.53
N VAL A 137 2.81 3.23 7.60
CA VAL A 137 2.80 3.51 6.16
C VAL A 137 1.40 3.28 5.62
N HIS A 138 0.85 4.30 4.98
CA HIS A 138 -0.45 4.29 4.31
C HIS A 138 -0.30 4.54 2.82
N ILE A 139 -1.30 4.13 2.04
CA ILE A 139 -1.45 4.51 0.64
C ILE A 139 -2.87 5.04 0.41
N ILE A 140 -2.97 6.23 -0.18
CA ILE A 140 -4.22 6.83 -0.61
C ILE A 140 -4.25 6.83 -2.13
N TYR A 141 -5.22 6.14 -2.71
CA TYR A 141 -5.36 5.97 -4.15
C TYR A 141 -6.83 5.84 -4.54
N THR A 142 -7.14 5.90 -5.82
CA THR A 142 -8.50 5.68 -6.31
C THR A 142 -8.69 4.23 -6.71
N GLN A 143 -9.62 3.57 -6.04
CA GLN A 143 -10.08 2.21 -6.33
C GLN A 143 -11.25 2.24 -7.28
N MET A 144 -11.24 1.33 -8.25
CA MET A 144 -12.34 1.14 -9.20
C MET A 144 -13.23 -0.01 -8.72
N GLN A 145 -14.40 0.31 -8.17
CA GLN A 145 -15.37 -0.73 -7.78
C GLN A 145 -16.06 -1.34 -9.02
N ASN A 146 -16.38 -0.50 -10.02
CA ASN A 146 -16.90 -0.91 -11.30
C ASN A 146 -16.59 0.17 -12.35
N ALA A 147 -17.12 0.02 -13.58
CA ALA A 147 -16.85 0.97 -14.66
C ALA A 147 -17.40 2.40 -14.41
N VAL A 148 -18.28 2.57 -13.44
CA VAL A 148 -18.96 3.85 -13.15
C VAL A 148 -18.52 4.40 -11.79
N VAL A 149 -18.26 3.53 -10.82
CA VAL A 149 -17.97 3.91 -9.42
C VAL A 149 -16.48 3.81 -9.14
N MET A 150 -15.90 4.97 -8.86
CA MET A 150 -14.51 5.14 -8.44
C MET A 150 -14.49 5.85 -7.09
N GLU A 151 -13.70 5.36 -6.17
CA GLU A 151 -13.64 5.86 -4.80
C GLU A 151 -12.19 6.05 -4.35
N ALA A 152 -11.92 7.20 -3.74
CA ALA A 152 -10.66 7.40 -3.03
C ALA A 152 -10.67 6.56 -1.76
N VAL A 153 -9.62 5.78 -1.54
CA VAL A 153 -9.49 4.91 -0.36
C VAL A 153 -8.13 5.11 0.30
N ASN A 154 -8.10 4.93 1.62
CA ASN A 154 -6.87 4.89 2.40
C ASN A 154 -6.67 3.47 2.91
N MET A 155 -5.53 2.87 2.58
CA MET A 155 -5.14 1.54 3.05
C MET A 155 -3.86 1.64 3.84
N GLN A 156 -3.83 1.05 5.04
CA GLN A 156 -2.61 0.88 5.81
C GLN A 156 -1.77 -0.25 5.22
N LEU A 157 -0.54 0.05 4.84
CA LEU A 157 0.42 -0.93 4.33
C LEU A 157 1.26 -1.54 5.45
N LEU A 158 1.73 -0.74 6.39
CA LEU A 158 2.56 -1.13 7.53
C LEU A 158 2.14 -0.39 8.80
N PRO A 159 2.26 -1.02 9.98
CA PRO A 159 2.50 -2.44 10.15
C PRO A 159 1.37 -3.29 9.59
N LEU A 160 1.70 -4.52 9.19
CA LEU A 160 0.70 -5.51 8.78
C LEU A 160 -0.05 -6.04 10.01
N LYS A 161 -1.32 -6.38 9.82
CA LYS A 161 -2.13 -7.05 10.83
C LYS A 161 -2.17 -8.54 10.56
N LYS A 162 -1.81 -9.38 11.51
CA LYS A 162 -1.92 -10.85 11.38
C LYS A 162 -3.34 -11.29 11.04
N THR A 163 -4.35 -10.57 11.55
CA THR A 163 -5.76 -10.82 11.26
C THR A 163 -6.12 -10.63 9.79
N SER A 164 -5.39 -9.80 9.04
CA SER A 164 -5.60 -9.61 7.59
C SER A 164 -5.20 -10.84 6.77
N PHE A 165 -4.45 -11.77 7.36
CA PHE A 165 -4.05 -13.05 6.77
C PHE A 165 -4.83 -14.22 7.37
N SER A 166 -5.89 -13.98 8.14
CA SER A 166 -6.75 -15.04 8.68
C SER A 166 -7.46 -15.77 7.55
N PRO A 167 -7.59 -17.12 7.64
CA PRO A 167 -8.08 -17.90 6.52
C PRO A 167 -9.55 -17.62 6.26
N LEU A 168 -9.84 -17.02 5.13
CA LEU A 168 -11.10 -17.25 4.46
C LEU A 168 -11.11 -18.71 3.99
N GLN A 169 -11.72 -19.60 4.82
CA GLN A 169 -12.11 -20.96 4.45
C GLN A 169 -11.01 -21.82 3.79
N ILE A 170 -10.00 -22.23 4.56
CA ILE A 170 -9.18 -23.37 4.16
C ILE A 170 -9.80 -24.61 4.83
N PRO A 171 -10.10 -25.68 4.08
CA PRO A 171 -10.64 -26.92 4.65
C PRO A 171 -9.74 -27.45 5.77
N ALA A 172 -10.36 -27.99 6.83
CA ALA A 172 -9.67 -28.48 8.02
C ALA A 172 -8.63 -29.59 7.74
N GLU A 173 -8.71 -30.20 6.57
CA GLU A 173 -7.85 -31.30 6.14
C GLU A 173 -6.39 -30.89 5.84
N ILE A 174 -6.12 -29.60 5.68
CA ILE A 174 -4.75 -29.10 5.37
C ILE A 174 -3.94 -28.82 6.65
N HIS A 175 -4.48 -29.10 7.83
CA HIS A 175 -3.84 -28.74 9.10
C HIS A 175 -2.67 -29.64 9.53
N GLN A 176 -2.31 -30.69 8.78
CA GLN A 176 -1.33 -31.70 9.20
C GLN A 176 -0.05 -31.75 8.37
N GLU A 177 0.16 -30.85 7.42
CA GLU A 177 1.43 -30.82 6.71
C GLU A 177 2.51 -30.14 7.58
N GLU A 178 3.54 -30.91 7.93
CA GLU A 178 4.79 -30.33 8.43
C GLU A 178 5.40 -29.45 7.36
N ILE A 179 5.53 -28.15 7.66
CA ILE A 179 6.19 -27.22 6.74
C ILE A 179 7.62 -27.02 7.23
N GLU A 180 8.58 -27.49 6.44
CA GLU A 180 9.96 -27.11 6.63
C GLU A 180 10.18 -25.69 6.07
N MET A 181 10.63 -24.77 6.92
CA MET A 181 10.96 -23.39 6.55
C MET A 181 12.46 -23.18 6.66
N PHE A 182 13.09 -22.89 5.52
CA PHE A 182 14.52 -22.68 5.48
C PHE A 182 14.84 -21.24 5.04
N PRO A 183 15.72 -20.51 5.75
CA PRO A 183 16.47 -20.93 6.95
C PRO A 183 15.63 -20.93 8.24
N SER A 184 14.53 -20.17 8.28
CA SER A 184 13.59 -20.05 9.40
C SER A 184 12.28 -19.42 8.91
N ALA A 185 11.23 -19.42 9.72
CA ALA A 185 9.97 -18.73 9.42
C ALA A 185 10.18 -17.22 9.24
N GLU A 186 10.96 -16.60 10.13
CA GLU A 186 11.30 -15.19 10.05
C GLU A 186 12.06 -14.88 8.76
N GLY A 187 13.05 -15.71 8.38
CA GLY A 187 13.82 -15.56 7.15
C GLY A 187 12.96 -15.68 5.89
N VAL A 188 11.96 -16.56 5.90
CA VAL A 188 11.00 -16.69 4.79
C VAL A 188 10.10 -15.46 4.73
N LEU A 189 9.62 -14.95 5.86
CA LEU A 189 8.81 -13.73 5.92
C LEU A 189 9.60 -12.49 5.48
N ASP A 190 10.89 -12.41 5.78
CA ASP A 190 11.78 -11.32 5.33
C ASP A 190 11.81 -11.17 3.80
N ILE A 191 11.61 -12.26 3.08
CA ILE A 191 11.59 -12.28 1.61
C ILE A 191 10.16 -12.13 1.08
N MET A 192 9.20 -12.81 1.69
CA MET A 192 7.83 -12.86 1.17
C MET A 192 7.07 -11.55 1.39
N ILE A 193 7.22 -10.92 2.55
CA ILE A 193 6.46 -9.70 2.87
C ILE A 193 6.84 -8.52 1.97
N PRO A 194 8.13 -8.22 1.70
CA PRO A 194 8.48 -7.19 0.72
C PRO A 194 7.90 -7.44 -0.68
N ASN A 195 7.90 -8.69 -1.13
CA ASN A 195 7.28 -9.05 -2.41
C ASN A 195 5.76 -8.90 -2.40
N TYR A 196 5.12 -9.27 -1.29
CA TYR A 196 3.68 -9.05 -1.08
C TYR A 196 3.34 -7.56 -1.14
N LEU A 197 4.06 -6.70 -0.42
CA LEU A 197 3.85 -5.25 -0.40
C LEU A 197 4.09 -4.63 -1.78
N THR A 198 5.10 -5.09 -2.51
CA THR A 198 5.33 -4.67 -3.90
C THR A 198 4.12 -4.99 -4.78
N GLY A 199 3.55 -6.18 -4.63
CA GLY A 199 2.34 -6.59 -5.33
C GLY A 199 1.12 -5.74 -4.97
N VAL A 200 0.92 -5.42 -3.68
CA VAL A 200 -0.15 -4.52 -3.21
C VAL A 200 0.00 -3.14 -3.84
N ILE A 201 1.18 -2.55 -3.76
CA ILE A 201 1.44 -1.21 -4.32
C ILE A 201 1.23 -1.23 -5.84
N TYR A 202 1.70 -2.26 -6.54
CA TYR A 202 1.47 -2.41 -7.97
C TYR A 202 -0.03 -2.43 -8.30
N GLY A 203 -0.82 -3.22 -7.57
CA GLY A 203 -2.28 -3.26 -7.72
C GLY A 203 -2.92 -1.89 -7.54
N CYS A 204 -2.52 -1.15 -6.51
CA CYS A 204 -3.00 0.21 -6.25
C CYS A 204 -2.66 1.17 -7.41
N LEU A 205 -1.44 1.08 -7.94
CA LEU A 205 -1.01 1.93 -9.08
C LEU A 205 -1.78 1.60 -10.35
N VAL A 206 -2.07 0.33 -10.62
CA VAL A 206 -2.84 -0.10 -11.79
C VAL A 206 -4.30 0.34 -11.68
N GLU A 207 -4.92 0.19 -10.51
CA GLU A 207 -6.28 0.68 -10.27
C GLU A 207 -6.38 2.20 -10.38
N ALA A 208 -5.44 2.92 -9.79
CA ALA A 208 -5.38 4.38 -9.88
C ALA A 208 -5.24 4.84 -11.33
N TYR A 209 -4.38 4.20 -12.11
CA TYR A 209 -4.21 4.50 -13.54
C TYR A 209 -5.47 4.21 -14.37
N ALA A 210 -6.13 3.09 -14.10
CA ALA A 210 -7.40 2.74 -14.74
C ALA A 210 -8.49 3.76 -14.39
N SER A 211 -8.59 4.16 -13.13
CA SER A 211 -9.57 5.15 -12.64
C SER A 211 -9.32 6.54 -13.21
N GLU A 212 -8.06 6.98 -13.29
CA GLU A 212 -7.68 8.25 -13.91
C GLU A 212 -8.10 8.30 -15.39
N ASN A 213 -7.79 7.24 -16.15
CA ASN A 213 -8.16 7.16 -17.56
C ASN A 213 -9.69 7.15 -17.74
N ASN A 214 -10.40 6.44 -16.88
CA ASN A 214 -11.86 6.43 -16.93
C ASN A 214 -12.45 7.81 -16.61
N ALA A 215 -11.94 8.47 -15.58
CA ALA A 215 -12.36 9.82 -15.22
C ALA A 215 -12.13 10.84 -16.35
N ARG A 216 -11.04 10.69 -17.12
CA ARG A 216 -10.75 11.54 -18.31
C ARG A 216 -11.71 11.31 -19.45
N MET A 217 -12.18 10.05 -19.64
CA MET A 217 -13.12 9.74 -20.73
C MET A 217 -14.54 10.21 -20.42
N THR A 218 -14.87 10.39 -19.16
CA THR A 218 -16.20 10.80 -18.70
C THR A 218 -16.32 12.29 -18.36
N ALA A 219 -15.22 12.98 -18.25
CA ALA A 219 -15.16 14.43 -18.04
C ALA A 219 -15.21 15.20 -19.39
#